data_9c4fcd0c4417a158ecbb39cfe9e14cee
#
_entry.id   9c4fcd0c4417a158ecbb39cfe9e14cee
#
_cell.length_a   1.000
_cell.length_b   1.000
_cell.length_c   1.000
_cell.angle_alpha   90.00
_cell.angle_beta   90.00
_cell.angle_gamma   90.00
#
_symmetry.space_group_name_H-M   'P 1'
#
loop_
_entity.id
_entity.type
_entity.pdbx_description
1 polymer ?
#
loop_
_entity_poly.entity_id
_entity_poly.type
_entity_poly.pdbx_seq_one_letter_code
_entity_poly.pdbx_strand_id
1 'polypeptide(L)'
;RVMKICVVGAGTAGLIAALTLKNRFENFNIQIIKSDKVGIVGVGEGSTEHWEQFCTYNNISMNELIKETDATFKYGIMFEDWKKQPYFHSIINNISTVLLGQYQAGYAYCVNKNLKSKEYTNSFCWNNKVSTEYLPNQFHFNTLKLNKFLLKKCKERSIKIIDDEIIKINLNGKNIDSIESPLKKYKSDFYIDCTGFKKLLI
;
A
#
# COMPACT_ATOMS: atom_id res chain seq x y z
N ARG A 1 -20.34 -17.31 17.22
CA ARG A 1 -20.82 -16.50 16.09
C ARG A 1 -19.63 -16.02 15.28
N VAL A 2 -19.65 -16.23 13.96
CA VAL A 2 -18.60 -15.76 13.05
C VAL A 2 -18.72 -14.24 12.90
N MET A 3 -17.65 -13.51 13.14
CA MET A 3 -17.59 -12.05 12.97
C MET A 3 -17.73 -11.68 11.49
N LYS A 4 -18.57 -10.71 11.20
CA LYS A 4 -18.76 -10.15 9.86
C LYS A 4 -18.12 -8.77 9.76
N ILE A 5 -17.18 -8.61 8.83
CA ILE A 5 -16.51 -7.33 8.57
C ILE A 5 -16.88 -6.85 7.17
N CYS A 6 -17.23 -5.57 7.08
CA CYS A 6 -17.48 -4.90 5.81
C CYS A 6 -16.45 -3.82 5.56
N VAL A 7 -15.69 -3.96 4.49
CA VAL A 7 -14.79 -2.92 3.97
C VAL A 7 -15.52 -2.14 2.89
N VAL A 8 -15.67 -0.84 3.05
CA VAL A 8 -16.31 0.03 2.06
C VAL A 8 -15.24 0.77 1.29
N GLY A 9 -15.14 0.45 0.01
CA GLY A 9 -14.10 0.92 -0.90
C GLY A 9 -13.09 -0.17 -1.26
N ALA A 10 -12.83 -0.32 -2.56
CA ALA A 10 -11.88 -1.29 -3.12
C ALA A 10 -10.68 -0.61 -3.79
N GLY A 11 -10.27 0.54 -3.29
CA GLY A 11 -8.95 1.11 -3.58
C GLY A 11 -7.85 0.27 -2.93
N THR A 12 -6.60 0.62 -3.14
CA THR A 12 -5.43 -0.09 -2.59
C THR A 12 -5.56 -0.32 -1.08
N ALA A 13 -5.97 0.70 -0.32
CA ALA A 13 -6.15 0.61 1.13
C ALA A 13 -7.18 -0.45 1.54
N GLY A 14 -8.35 -0.46 0.89
CA GLY A 14 -9.42 -1.42 1.20
C GLY A 14 -9.05 -2.86 0.88
N LEU A 15 -8.35 -3.09 -0.24
CA LEU A 15 -7.89 -4.42 -0.64
C LEU A 15 -6.79 -4.95 0.29
N ILE A 16 -5.83 -4.10 0.67
CA ILE A 16 -4.80 -4.43 1.65
C ILE A 16 -5.43 -4.79 3.00
N ALA A 17 -6.36 -3.96 3.49
CA ALA A 17 -7.05 -4.21 4.75
C ALA A 17 -7.80 -5.55 4.73
N ALA A 18 -8.56 -5.82 3.67
CA ALA A 18 -9.32 -7.06 3.55
C ALA A 18 -8.42 -8.31 3.48
N LEU A 19 -7.32 -8.26 2.71
CA LEU A 19 -6.35 -9.35 2.60
C LEU A 19 -5.67 -9.62 3.95
N THR A 20 -5.20 -8.57 4.61
CA THR A 20 -4.51 -8.68 5.90
C THR A 20 -5.44 -9.24 6.97
N LEU A 21 -6.68 -8.77 7.03
CA LEU A 21 -7.67 -9.29 7.97
C LEU A 21 -8.03 -10.74 7.70
N LYS A 22 -8.21 -11.11 6.42
CA LYS A 22 -8.51 -12.49 6.05
C LYS A 22 -7.38 -13.45 6.38
N ASN A 23 -6.14 -13.03 6.18
CA ASN A 23 -4.98 -13.83 6.55
C ASN A 23 -4.84 -13.98 8.09
N ARG A 24 -5.16 -12.94 8.85
CA ARG A 24 -5.08 -12.97 10.31
C ARG A 24 -6.24 -13.72 10.96
N PHE A 25 -7.42 -13.65 10.36
CA PHE A 25 -8.67 -14.16 10.93
C PHE A 25 -9.42 -14.97 9.87
N GLU A 26 -8.91 -16.16 9.58
CA GLU A 26 -9.43 -17.03 8.51
C GLU A 26 -10.95 -17.30 8.61
N ASN A 27 -11.46 -17.43 9.85
CA ASN A 27 -12.86 -17.71 10.12
C ASN A 27 -13.78 -16.48 10.01
N PHE A 28 -13.23 -15.26 9.84
CA PHE A 28 -14.08 -14.08 9.71
C PHE A 28 -14.70 -14.02 8.31
N ASN A 29 -15.96 -13.58 8.29
CA ASN A 29 -16.67 -13.32 7.05
C ASN A 29 -16.37 -11.88 6.61
N ILE A 30 -15.46 -11.74 5.66
CA ILE A 30 -15.03 -10.45 5.14
C ILE A 30 -15.66 -10.19 3.78
N GLN A 31 -16.30 -9.04 3.63
CA GLN A 31 -16.84 -8.56 2.37
C GLN A 31 -16.32 -7.16 2.05
N ILE A 32 -16.16 -6.90 0.77
CA ILE A 32 -15.79 -5.58 0.24
C ILE A 32 -16.97 -5.07 -0.58
N ILE A 33 -17.39 -3.83 -0.33
CA ILE A 33 -18.34 -3.13 -1.18
C ILE A 33 -17.58 -2.08 -1.97
N LYS A 34 -17.63 -2.14 -3.28
CA LYS A 34 -17.04 -1.19 -4.21
C LYS A 34 -18.11 -0.67 -5.17
N SER A 35 -17.88 0.48 -5.76
CA SER A 35 -18.74 0.98 -6.82
C SER A 35 -17.94 1.18 -8.10
N ASP A 36 -18.30 0.48 -9.16
CA ASP A 36 -17.67 0.66 -10.48
C ASP A 36 -17.98 2.04 -11.07
N LYS A 37 -19.08 2.67 -10.65
CA LYS A 37 -19.43 4.06 -11.03
C LYS A 37 -18.46 5.08 -10.44
N VAL A 38 -18.04 4.86 -9.18
CA VAL A 38 -17.09 5.77 -8.49
C VAL A 38 -15.67 5.51 -8.99
N GLY A 39 -15.36 4.25 -9.31
CA GLY A 39 -14.04 3.83 -9.74
C GLY A 39 -12.99 3.93 -8.62
N ILE A 40 -11.74 3.97 -9.02
CA ILE A 40 -10.60 4.18 -8.12
C ILE A 40 -9.88 5.48 -8.49
N VAL A 41 -9.43 6.20 -7.48
CA VAL A 41 -8.57 7.36 -7.66
C VAL A 41 -7.14 6.86 -7.64
N GLY A 42 -6.43 6.99 -8.76
CA GLY A 42 -5.03 6.60 -8.80
C GLY A 42 -4.43 6.83 -10.15
N VAL A 43 -3.30 7.51 -10.17
CA VAL A 43 -2.51 7.77 -11.38
C VAL A 43 -1.21 6.97 -11.36
N GLY A 44 -0.71 6.68 -10.18
CA GLY A 44 0.48 5.90 -9.90
C GLY A 44 0.71 5.85 -8.39
N GLU A 45 1.30 4.79 -7.92
CA GLU A 45 1.59 4.61 -6.50
C GLU A 45 3.04 4.22 -6.30
N GLY A 46 3.68 4.85 -5.30
CA GLY A 46 5.00 4.44 -4.82
C GLY A 46 4.85 3.73 -3.48
N SER A 47 5.46 2.58 -3.33
CA SER A 47 5.44 1.85 -2.07
C SER A 47 6.49 2.33 -1.07
N THR A 48 6.38 1.83 0.16
CA THR A 48 7.39 1.84 1.19
C THR A 48 7.91 0.41 1.41
N GLU A 49 8.89 0.23 2.30
CA GLU A 49 9.43 -1.08 2.70
C GLU A 49 8.38 -2.02 3.30
N HIS A 50 7.31 -1.48 3.86
CA HIS A 50 6.20 -2.28 4.41
C HIS A 50 5.46 -3.09 3.34
N TRP A 51 5.64 -2.77 2.06
CA TRP A 51 5.03 -3.51 0.98
C TRP A 51 5.55 -4.95 0.88
N GLU A 52 6.84 -5.14 1.04
CA GLU A 52 7.44 -6.48 1.09
C GLU A 52 6.89 -7.27 2.29
N GLN A 53 6.77 -6.63 3.45
CA GLN A 53 6.20 -7.24 4.64
C GLN A 53 4.73 -7.65 4.41
N PHE A 54 3.94 -6.78 3.77
CA PHE A 54 2.57 -7.10 3.40
C PHE A 54 2.49 -8.31 2.46
N CYS A 55 3.33 -8.36 1.44
CA CYS A 55 3.38 -9.48 0.50
C CYS A 55 3.78 -10.79 1.20
N THR A 56 4.82 -10.76 2.00
CA THR A 56 5.29 -11.92 2.79
C THR A 56 4.19 -12.39 3.74
N TYR A 57 3.61 -11.48 4.51
CA TYR A 57 2.54 -11.80 5.45
C TYR A 57 1.33 -12.43 4.76
N ASN A 58 1.00 -11.99 3.57
CA ASN A 58 -0.15 -12.49 2.80
C ASN A 58 0.20 -13.60 1.81
N ASN A 59 1.40 -14.19 1.85
CA ASN A 59 1.84 -15.20 0.91
C ASN A 59 1.63 -14.78 -0.56
N ILE A 60 1.99 -13.53 -0.88
CA ILE A 60 1.95 -12.98 -2.23
C ILE A 60 3.37 -13.03 -2.80
N SER A 61 3.54 -13.70 -3.93
CA SER A 61 4.82 -13.75 -4.62
C SER A 61 5.19 -12.37 -5.18
N MET A 62 6.38 -11.88 -4.83
CA MET A 62 6.91 -10.63 -5.39
C MET A 62 7.11 -10.72 -6.90
N ASN A 63 7.54 -11.87 -7.41
CA ASN A 63 7.71 -12.06 -8.85
C ASN A 63 6.38 -11.99 -9.60
N GLU A 64 5.32 -12.58 -9.03
CA GLU A 64 3.96 -12.48 -9.58
C GLU A 64 3.46 -11.03 -9.55
N LEU A 65 3.63 -10.35 -8.42
CA LEU A 65 3.26 -8.95 -8.28
C LEU A 65 3.95 -8.08 -9.35
N ILE A 66 5.28 -8.15 -9.45
CA ILE A 66 6.05 -7.35 -10.41
C ILE A 66 5.57 -7.61 -11.84
N LYS A 67 5.40 -8.88 -12.21
CA LYS A 67 4.98 -9.29 -13.55
C LYS A 67 3.57 -8.82 -13.91
N GLU A 68 2.62 -8.91 -12.97
CA GLU A 68 1.21 -8.61 -13.25
C GLU A 68 0.87 -7.12 -13.11
N THR A 69 1.72 -6.34 -12.44
CA THR A 69 1.43 -4.92 -12.16
C THR A 69 2.32 -3.95 -12.94
N ASP A 70 3.24 -4.45 -13.76
CA ASP A 70 4.30 -3.65 -14.40
C ASP A 70 5.08 -2.83 -13.37
N ALA A 71 5.32 -3.41 -12.20
CA ALA A 71 6.03 -2.72 -11.14
C ALA A 71 7.49 -2.47 -11.54
N THR A 72 7.97 -1.29 -11.23
CA THR A 72 9.38 -0.93 -11.38
C THR A 72 10.00 -0.62 -10.02
N PHE A 73 11.31 -0.84 -9.90
CA PHE A 73 12.01 -0.54 -8.66
C PHE A 73 12.06 0.95 -8.38
N LYS A 74 11.79 1.31 -7.13
CA LYS A 74 11.91 2.68 -6.62
C LYS A 74 13.19 2.77 -5.80
N TYR A 75 14.11 3.62 -6.24
CA TYR A 75 15.43 3.79 -5.60
C TYR A 75 15.49 4.97 -4.63
N GLY A 76 14.52 5.84 -4.67
CA GLY A 76 14.45 6.98 -3.77
C GLY A 76 13.47 8.05 -4.21
N ILE A 77 13.59 9.18 -3.58
CA ILE A 77 12.76 10.37 -3.82
C ILE A 77 13.68 11.57 -3.99
N MET A 78 13.53 12.26 -5.11
CA MET A 78 14.15 13.56 -5.31
C MET A 78 13.26 14.63 -4.67
N PHE A 79 13.82 15.40 -3.75
CA PHE A 79 13.16 16.57 -3.16
C PHE A 79 13.73 17.83 -3.81
N GLU A 80 12.84 18.58 -4.48
CA GLU A 80 13.13 19.88 -5.08
C GLU A 80 12.37 20.95 -4.27
N ASP A 81 12.91 22.16 -4.20
CA ASP A 81 12.31 23.31 -3.52
C ASP A 81 11.98 23.13 -2.02
N TRP A 82 12.38 22.01 -1.43
CA TRP A 82 12.23 21.75 0.01
C TRP A 82 13.33 22.44 0.83
N LYS A 83 14.52 22.54 0.26
CA LYS A 83 15.69 23.23 0.80
C LYS A 83 16.35 24.08 -0.30
N LYS A 84 17.35 24.90 0.07
CA LYS A 84 18.13 25.72 -0.88
C LYS A 84 18.74 24.91 -2.04
N GLN A 85 19.06 23.65 -1.79
CA GLN A 85 19.58 22.72 -2.79
C GLN A 85 18.69 21.49 -2.85
N PRO A 86 18.34 20.99 -4.04
CA PRO A 86 17.67 19.71 -4.15
C PRO A 86 18.52 18.59 -3.57
N TYR A 87 17.87 17.60 -3.01
CA TYR A 87 18.55 16.42 -2.47
C TYR A 87 17.78 15.15 -2.79
N PHE A 88 18.52 14.06 -2.92
CA PHE A 88 17.96 12.74 -3.15
C PHE A 88 17.95 11.96 -1.82
N HIS A 89 16.75 11.50 -1.44
CA HIS A 89 16.56 10.58 -0.32
C HIS A 89 16.53 9.15 -0.86
N SER A 90 17.63 8.43 -0.69
CA SER A 90 17.70 7.02 -1.12
C SER A 90 16.84 6.14 -0.23
N ILE A 91 16.25 5.13 -0.85
CA ILE A 91 15.57 4.07 -0.14
C ILE A 91 16.62 3.06 0.31
N ILE A 92 16.65 2.85 1.61
CA ILE A 92 17.53 1.91 2.25
C ILE A 92 16.87 0.54 2.18
N ASN A 93 17.48 -0.40 1.49
CA ASN A 93 17.03 -1.79 1.47
C ASN A 93 17.51 -2.56 2.73
N ASN A 94 17.21 -3.84 2.81
CA ASN A 94 17.55 -4.70 3.96
C ASN A 94 19.03 -4.70 4.37
N ILE A 95 19.95 -4.29 3.49
CA ILE A 95 21.37 -4.17 3.80
C ILE A 95 21.63 -3.11 4.86
N SER A 96 20.86 -2.04 4.85
CA SER A 96 20.98 -1.01 5.88
C SER A 96 20.53 -1.47 7.25
N THR A 97 19.60 -2.41 7.32
CA THR A 97 19.20 -3.06 8.58
C THR A 97 20.28 -4.05 9.06
N VAL A 98 20.96 -4.73 8.16
CA VAL A 98 22.09 -5.61 8.51
C VAL A 98 23.33 -4.80 8.91
N LEU A 99 23.55 -3.66 8.29
CA LEU A 99 24.63 -2.70 8.61
C LEU A 99 24.19 -1.66 9.66
N LEU A 100 23.22 -2.01 10.52
CA LEU A 100 22.72 -1.14 11.59
C LEU A 100 23.87 -0.42 12.32
N GLY A 101 23.91 0.90 12.19
CA GLY A 101 24.95 1.76 12.73
C GLY A 101 26.16 1.98 11.82
N GLN A 102 26.59 1.02 11.02
CA GLN A 102 27.76 1.21 10.15
C GLN A 102 27.47 2.17 8.99
N TYR A 103 26.28 2.07 8.39
CA TYR A 103 25.87 3.01 7.35
C TYR A 103 25.69 4.42 7.92
N GLN A 104 25.05 4.55 9.07
CA GLN A 104 24.86 5.84 9.73
C GLN A 104 26.19 6.42 10.20
N ALA A 105 27.09 5.60 10.75
CA ALA A 105 28.43 6.02 11.15
C ALA A 105 29.27 6.43 9.92
N GLY A 106 29.21 5.68 8.84
CA GLY A 106 29.85 6.03 7.57
C GLY A 106 29.29 7.31 6.96
N TYR A 107 27.99 7.50 6.98
CA TYR A 107 27.35 8.74 6.53
C TYR A 107 27.76 9.92 7.42
N ALA A 108 27.70 9.78 8.74
CA ALA A 108 28.15 10.81 9.68
C ALA A 108 29.62 11.16 9.50
N TYR A 109 30.47 10.16 9.26
CA TYR A 109 31.87 10.36 8.94
C TYR A 109 32.05 11.20 7.66
N CYS A 110 31.33 10.85 6.59
CA CYS A 110 31.41 11.60 5.34
C CYS A 110 30.95 13.05 5.50
N VAL A 111 29.84 13.27 6.23
CA VAL A 111 29.35 14.63 6.54
C VAL A 111 30.38 15.42 7.33
N ASN A 112 30.95 14.84 8.38
CA ASN A 112 31.94 15.49 9.22
C ASN A 112 33.27 15.81 8.49
N LYS A 113 33.61 15.04 7.46
CA LYS A 113 34.80 15.24 6.64
C LYS A 113 34.52 16.05 5.37
N ASN A 114 33.32 16.62 5.21
CA ASN A 114 32.94 17.33 3.98
C ASN A 114 33.13 16.48 2.71
N LEU A 115 33.16 15.17 2.84
CA LEU A 115 33.21 14.26 1.72
C LEU A 115 31.86 14.32 1.02
N LYS A 116 31.87 14.60 -0.27
CA LYS A 116 30.64 14.57 -1.06
C LYS A 116 30.10 13.15 -0.97
N SER A 117 28.84 13.00 -0.56
CA SER A 117 28.14 11.72 -0.43
C SER A 117 27.95 10.96 -1.78
N LYS A 118 28.76 11.30 -2.78
CA LYS A 118 28.80 10.67 -4.10
C LYS A 118 29.19 9.19 -4.05
N GLU A 119 29.70 8.73 -2.95
CA GLU A 119 30.26 7.38 -2.79
C GLU A 119 29.24 6.36 -2.26
N TYR A 120 28.04 6.80 -1.93
CA TYR A 120 26.94 5.93 -1.48
C TYR A 120 25.85 5.80 -2.55
N THR A 121 24.89 4.92 -2.34
CA THR A 121 23.75 4.63 -3.24
C THR A 121 23.10 5.86 -3.88
N ASN A 122 23.16 7.02 -3.23
CA ASN A 122 22.73 8.30 -3.76
C ASN A 122 23.47 8.71 -5.04
N SER A 123 24.74 8.34 -5.17
CA SER A 123 25.52 8.74 -6.35
C SER A 123 25.05 8.07 -7.63
N PHE A 124 24.53 6.86 -7.55
CA PHE A 124 23.99 6.15 -8.70
C PHE A 124 22.73 6.85 -9.23
N CYS A 125 21.82 7.21 -8.34
CA CYS A 125 20.59 7.90 -8.71
C CYS A 125 20.82 9.31 -9.25
N TRP A 126 21.77 10.08 -8.67
CA TRP A 126 22.18 11.37 -9.17
C TRP A 126 22.78 11.32 -10.59
N ASN A 127 23.38 10.21 -10.95
CA ASN A 127 23.97 10.01 -12.27
C ASN A 127 23.07 9.19 -13.21
N ASN A 128 21.76 9.06 -12.89
CA ASN A 128 20.79 8.25 -13.63
C ASN A 128 21.25 6.79 -13.82
N LYS A 129 21.93 6.24 -12.82
CA LYS A 129 22.39 4.86 -12.80
C LYS A 129 21.70 4.10 -11.66
N VAL A 130 21.58 2.79 -11.81
CA VAL A 130 21.05 1.89 -10.80
C VAL A 130 22.10 0.83 -10.46
N SER A 131 22.17 0.45 -9.19
CA SER A 131 22.98 -0.67 -8.76
C SER A 131 22.26 -1.98 -9.10
N THR A 132 22.98 -2.92 -9.68
CA THR A 132 22.48 -4.30 -9.89
C THR A 132 22.79 -5.22 -8.71
N GLU A 133 23.67 -4.80 -7.81
CA GLU A 133 24.06 -5.58 -6.63
C GLU A 133 22.98 -5.51 -5.52
N TYR A 134 22.27 -4.38 -5.45
CA TYR A 134 21.30 -4.14 -4.40
C TYR A 134 19.98 -3.68 -5.01
N LEU A 135 19.03 -4.61 -5.11
CA LEU A 135 17.67 -4.27 -5.55
C LEU A 135 16.89 -3.70 -4.36
N PRO A 136 16.23 -2.56 -4.55
CA PRO A 136 15.36 -2.01 -3.52
C PRO A 136 14.13 -2.88 -3.32
N ASN A 137 13.55 -2.80 -2.13
CA ASN A 137 12.32 -3.49 -1.78
C ASN A 137 11.08 -2.61 -1.92
N GLN A 138 11.21 -1.49 -2.63
CA GLN A 138 10.14 -0.55 -2.91
C GLN A 138 9.92 -0.44 -4.42
N PHE A 139 8.69 -0.08 -4.77
CA PHE A 139 8.23 -0.14 -6.15
C PHE A 139 7.41 1.07 -6.53
N HIS A 140 7.37 1.35 -7.83
CA HIS A 140 6.33 2.15 -8.46
C HIS A 140 5.36 1.21 -9.15
N PHE A 141 4.07 1.47 -9.01
CA PHE A 141 3.01 0.64 -9.58
C PHE A 141 2.16 1.42 -10.57
N ASN A 142 1.71 0.71 -11.59
CA ASN A 142 0.51 1.08 -12.31
C ASN A 142 -0.69 0.80 -11.40
N THR A 143 -1.38 1.84 -10.95
CA THR A 143 -2.48 1.73 -9.97
C THR A 143 -3.62 0.83 -10.43
N LEU A 144 -3.99 0.89 -11.72
CA LEU A 144 -5.07 0.06 -12.27
C LEU A 144 -4.69 -1.42 -12.28
N LYS A 145 -3.45 -1.73 -12.68
CA LYS A 145 -2.94 -3.10 -12.65
C LYS A 145 -2.78 -3.63 -11.24
N LEU A 146 -2.28 -2.81 -10.32
CA LEU A 146 -2.19 -3.17 -8.91
C LEU A 146 -3.57 -3.47 -8.31
N ASN A 147 -4.56 -2.62 -8.57
CA ASN A 147 -5.91 -2.83 -8.10
C ASN A 147 -6.49 -4.15 -8.62
N LYS A 148 -6.35 -4.41 -9.92
CA LYS A 148 -6.79 -5.66 -10.55
C LYS A 148 -6.12 -6.89 -9.93
N PHE A 149 -4.81 -6.80 -9.69
CA PHE A 149 -4.03 -7.84 -9.04
C PHE A 149 -4.53 -8.12 -7.62
N LEU A 150 -4.68 -7.09 -6.79
CA LEU A 150 -5.18 -7.24 -5.42
C LEU A 150 -6.63 -7.75 -5.36
N LEU A 151 -7.50 -7.34 -6.29
CA LEU A 151 -8.84 -7.90 -6.44
C LEU A 151 -8.81 -9.41 -6.76
N LYS A 152 -7.91 -9.83 -7.64
CA LYS A 152 -7.66 -11.25 -7.92
C LYS A 152 -7.28 -11.99 -6.63
N LYS A 153 -6.32 -11.45 -5.86
CA LYS A 153 -5.88 -12.03 -4.58
C LYS A 153 -7.00 -12.11 -3.53
N CYS A 154 -7.87 -11.13 -3.48
CA CYS A 154 -9.07 -11.17 -2.63
C CYS A 154 -10.02 -12.31 -3.03
N LYS A 155 -10.28 -12.50 -4.33
CA LYS A 155 -11.13 -13.58 -4.84
C LYS A 155 -10.53 -14.96 -4.55
N GLU A 156 -9.22 -15.14 -4.74
CA GLU A 156 -8.50 -16.39 -4.42
C GLU A 156 -8.64 -16.78 -2.94
N ARG A 157 -8.86 -15.80 -2.04
CA ARG A 157 -9.07 -16.02 -0.60
C ARG A 157 -10.55 -16.02 -0.20
N SER A 158 -11.46 -16.19 -1.16
CA SER A 158 -12.91 -16.21 -0.91
C SER A 158 -13.45 -14.97 -0.19
N ILE A 159 -12.79 -13.82 -0.35
CA ILE A 159 -13.31 -12.53 0.11
C ILE A 159 -14.42 -12.12 -0.86
N LYS A 160 -15.62 -11.90 -0.33
CA LYS A 160 -16.78 -11.51 -1.13
C LYS A 160 -16.63 -10.07 -1.61
N ILE A 161 -16.67 -9.85 -2.92
CA ILE A 161 -16.65 -8.52 -3.53
C ILE A 161 -18.03 -8.23 -4.11
N ILE A 162 -18.60 -7.09 -3.72
CA ILE A 162 -19.93 -6.64 -4.10
C ILE A 162 -19.77 -5.31 -4.84
N ASP A 163 -20.30 -5.25 -6.06
CA ASP A 163 -20.41 -4.00 -6.79
C ASP A 163 -21.72 -3.31 -6.42
N ASP A 164 -21.62 -2.28 -5.58
CA ASP A 164 -22.77 -1.50 -5.13
C ASP A 164 -22.33 -0.13 -4.61
N GLU A 165 -23.20 0.87 -4.64
CA GLU A 165 -22.93 2.21 -4.19
C GLU A 165 -23.64 2.50 -2.87
N ILE A 166 -22.87 2.73 -1.80
CA ILE A 166 -23.44 3.10 -0.49
C ILE A 166 -23.84 4.58 -0.51
N ILE A 167 -25.12 4.81 -0.21
CA ILE A 167 -25.72 6.14 -0.23
C ILE A 167 -26.22 6.59 1.15
N LYS A 168 -26.34 5.66 2.11
CA LYS A 168 -26.88 5.98 3.43
C LYS A 168 -26.21 5.14 4.53
N ILE A 169 -25.98 5.79 5.66
CA ILE A 169 -25.47 5.17 6.87
C ILE A 169 -26.56 5.26 7.94
N ASN A 170 -26.91 4.14 8.54
CA ASN A 170 -27.87 4.09 9.63
C ASN A 170 -27.11 3.91 10.95
N LEU A 171 -27.38 4.80 11.88
CA LEU A 171 -26.74 4.82 13.20
C LEU A 171 -27.70 4.29 14.26
N ASN A 172 -27.14 3.62 15.26
CA ASN A 172 -27.76 3.32 16.54
C ASN A 172 -26.88 3.95 17.63
N GLY A 173 -27.29 5.09 18.13
CA GLY A 173 -26.44 5.93 18.96
C GLY A 173 -25.18 6.39 18.21
N LYS A 174 -24.02 6.02 18.72
CA LYS A 174 -22.71 6.34 18.09
C LYS A 174 -22.18 5.22 17.19
N ASN A 175 -22.91 4.10 17.07
CA ASN A 175 -22.46 2.95 16.30
C ASN A 175 -23.18 2.88 14.95
N ILE A 176 -22.50 2.39 13.94
CA ILE A 176 -23.13 2.05 12.65
C ILE A 176 -23.94 0.77 12.81
N ASP A 177 -25.26 0.85 12.69
CA ASP A 177 -26.14 -0.32 12.64
C ASP A 177 -26.06 -1.01 11.29
N SER A 178 -26.11 -0.22 10.22
CA SER A 178 -26.11 -0.75 8.85
C SER A 178 -25.76 0.35 7.86
N ILE A 179 -25.39 -0.07 6.65
CA ILE A 179 -25.19 0.79 5.50
C ILE A 179 -26.13 0.37 4.37
N GLU A 180 -26.58 1.31 3.55
CA GLU A 180 -27.57 1.06 2.51
C GLU A 180 -27.11 1.57 1.15
N SER A 181 -27.40 0.76 0.14
CA SER A 181 -27.44 1.15 -1.26
C SER A 181 -28.88 1.36 -1.71
N PRO A 182 -29.13 1.84 -2.94
CA PRO A 182 -30.49 1.91 -3.49
C PRO A 182 -31.22 0.57 -3.51
N LEU A 183 -30.46 -0.53 -3.57
CA LEU A 183 -31.00 -1.87 -3.77
C LEU A 183 -31.01 -2.72 -2.51
N LYS A 184 -30.12 -2.44 -1.55
CA LYS A 184 -29.86 -3.37 -0.45
C LYS A 184 -29.36 -2.70 0.81
N LYS A 185 -29.74 -3.28 1.95
CA LYS A 185 -29.20 -2.99 3.27
C LYS A 185 -28.14 -4.01 3.67
N TYR A 186 -26.99 -3.54 4.13
CA TYR A 186 -25.87 -4.37 4.58
C TYR A 186 -25.68 -4.21 6.07
N LYS A 187 -25.64 -5.32 6.80
CA LYS A 187 -25.37 -5.35 8.23
C LYS A 187 -24.13 -6.18 8.51
N SER A 188 -23.22 -5.62 9.27
CA SER A 188 -21.96 -6.24 9.69
C SER A 188 -21.67 -5.91 11.16
N ASP A 189 -20.78 -6.67 11.76
CA ASP A 189 -20.37 -6.44 13.15
C ASP A 189 -19.34 -5.32 13.23
N PHE A 190 -18.56 -5.11 12.15
CA PHE A 190 -17.56 -4.07 12.05
C PHE A 190 -17.49 -3.50 10.62
N TYR A 191 -17.22 -2.21 10.51
CA TYR A 191 -17.10 -1.50 9.23
C TYR A 191 -15.75 -0.82 9.15
N ILE A 192 -15.13 -0.85 7.95
CA ILE A 192 -13.87 -0.16 7.67
C ILE A 192 -14.11 0.80 6.52
N ASP A 193 -13.88 2.09 6.78
CA ASP A 193 -13.98 3.14 5.77
C ASP A 193 -12.70 3.22 4.93
N CYS A 194 -12.80 2.81 3.68
CA CYS A 194 -11.77 2.96 2.67
C CYS A 194 -12.30 3.75 1.45
N THR A 195 -13.22 4.69 1.71
CA THR A 195 -13.87 5.50 0.67
C THR A 195 -13.05 6.75 0.28
N GLY A 196 -11.83 6.86 0.78
CA GLY A 196 -10.91 7.95 0.46
C GLY A 196 -11.44 9.31 0.89
N PHE A 197 -11.42 10.28 0.00
CA PHE A 197 -11.86 11.65 0.32
C PHE A 197 -13.34 11.77 0.69
N LYS A 198 -14.17 10.79 0.31
CA LYS A 198 -15.61 10.82 0.64
C LYS A 198 -15.88 10.63 2.13
N LYS A 199 -15.04 9.88 2.86
CA LYS A 199 -15.19 9.63 4.31
C LYS A 199 -16.62 9.26 4.69
N LEU A 200 -17.19 8.26 4.00
CA LEU A 200 -18.64 7.98 4.10
C LEU A 200 -19.06 7.48 5.47
N LEU A 201 -18.18 6.82 6.22
CA LEU A 201 -18.53 6.21 7.51
C LEU A 201 -18.05 7.01 8.72
N ILE A 202 -17.34 8.12 8.51
CA ILE A 202 -16.74 8.95 9.57
C ILE A 202 -17.47 10.27 9.69
#